data_28608895b634d6f8d80321ab7e409d9f
#
_entry.id   28608895b634d6f8d80321ab7e409d9f
#
_cell.length_a   1.000
_cell.length_b   1.000
_cell.length_c   1.000
_cell.angle_alpha   90.00
_cell.angle_beta   90.00
_cell.angle_gamma   90.00
#
_symmetry.space_group_name_H-M   'P 1'
#
loop_
_entity.id
_entity.type
_entity.pdbx_description
1 polymer ?
#
loop_
_entity_poly.entity_id
_entity_poly.type
_entity_poly.pdbx_seq_one_letter_code
_entity_poly.pdbx_strand_id
1 'polypeptide(L)'
;MVAKEQRIILCDTYENYIGRTIRNGRIRLGLNVNDVCYGICSVAVYSKIECGEYAGGIHVLRALCERIGINKDRCGTYLAQAEYDEMMDRLYILEDIRDGMTDRAQERLACYEKMYKDIPLNRQYVSFMRGRLAELKGSDAEALEYYENAIHQTMPGYEKRERISCMTIYEAYMMFGVARIKRKLGDEAEAYKLYKFILMYCMGSKVEKWNLVCIYPKTICEMTDIIGIDKMGIRGVNDMLEHCENALNMLVDTSRLYYIRPILRNIISFKCRLGNNDDDVKDYKELLAAIEKLFHKYGHERELFEWYPYYVDCGFYCVNELIAERRNMRGMSIEELAGNIQSSRNVQRIVMGQVSPSYNTSKELLDRLGLKGVLRSDVIVGSGAEAYETLDKALDCIAMSKFEDAERLISQLRTMLYSNVEINNIVLEYLEIWLQMLKGETKASEAVQKLERLLPFKYSEIGKYKYFIKHERMILMVYIDCLCKMEKYEAIPDYDKMTLWITDELSKKQFASAVESLDMRYANWYGNAGRYEESDKIAEEGIRIEVECERMHCLNTLLYCRAWNAGERGNVSENDKELCRCAYEIAKLKKQNARMGLYRRWLETHI
;
A
#
# COMPACT_ATOMS: atom_id res chain seq x y z
N MET A 1 -16.20 -21.66 34.27
CA MET A 1 -14.79 -21.89 34.00
C MET A 1 -14.58 -22.72 32.73
N VAL A 2 -15.16 -23.92 32.61
CA VAL A 2 -15.01 -24.80 31.43
C VAL A 2 -15.41 -24.12 30.09
N ALA A 3 -16.49 -23.35 30.05
CA ALA A 3 -16.92 -22.64 28.85
C ALA A 3 -15.97 -21.46 28.45
N LYS A 4 -15.24 -20.90 29.43
CA LYS A 4 -14.24 -19.83 29.19
C LYS A 4 -12.92 -20.40 28.67
N GLU A 5 -12.52 -21.58 29.16
CA GLU A 5 -11.33 -22.31 28.67
C GLU A 5 -11.57 -22.89 27.27
N GLN A 6 -12.75 -23.43 26.97
CA GLN A 6 -13.09 -23.87 25.61
C GLN A 6 -13.16 -22.70 24.61
N ARG A 7 -13.64 -21.49 25.02
CA ARG A 7 -13.57 -20.29 24.18
C ARG A 7 -12.13 -19.83 23.91
N ILE A 8 -11.23 -19.94 24.91
CA ILE A 8 -9.82 -19.60 24.75
C ILE A 8 -9.15 -20.56 23.75
N ILE A 9 -9.45 -21.87 23.81
CA ILE A 9 -8.89 -22.88 22.91
C ILE A 9 -9.35 -22.66 21.44
N LEU A 10 -10.61 -22.29 21.21
CA LEU A 10 -11.14 -21.98 19.89
C LEU A 10 -10.52 -20.69 19.30
N CYS A 11 -10.14 -19.72 20.14
CA CYS A 11 -9.47 -18.51 19.71
C CYS A 11 -8.00 -18.73 19.32
N ASP A 12 -7.39 -19.83 19.69
CA ASP A 12 -5.96 -20.11 19.47
C ASP A 12 -5.68 -21.02 18.25
N THR A 13 -6.69 -21.34 17.45
CA THR A 13 -6.49 -22.09 16.21
C THR A 13 -6.06 -21.15 15.06
N TYR A 14 -5.22 -21.64 14.15
CA TYR A 14 -4.82 -20.87 12.94
C TYR A 14 -6.05 -20.53 12.06
N GLU A 15 -7.16 -21.23 12.20
CA GLU A 15 -8.41 -20.99 11.47
C GLU A 15 -9.07 -19.66 11.80
N ASN A 16 -8.71 -19.08 12.94
CA ASN A 16 -9.14 -17.74 13.38
C ASN A 16 -7.99 -16.71 13.35
N TYR A 17 -7.12 -16.76 12.35
CA TYR A 17 -5.95 -15.88 12.32
C TYR A 17 -6.30 -14.38 12.35
N ILE A 18 -7.37 -13.92 11.72
CA ILE A 18 -7.82 -12.53 11.75
C ILE A 18 -8.21 -12.09 13.17
N GLY A 19 -9.07 -12.84 13.83
CA GLY A 19 -9.46 -12.54 15.21
C GLY A 19 -8.26 -12.54 16.15
N ARG A 20 -7.33 -13.48 15.95
CA ARG A 20 -6.08 -13.55 16.70
C ARG A 20 -5.16 -12.36 16.42
N THR A 21 -5.03 -11.94 15.17
CA THR A 21 -4.27 -10.76 14.79
C THR A 21 -4.83 -9.50 15.44
N ILE A 22 -6.16 -9.33 15.42
CA ILE A 22 -6.86 -8.22 16.07
C ILE A 22 -6.63 -8.25 17.58
N ARG A 23 -6.79 -9.42 18.24
CA ARG A 23 -6.55 -9.58 19.66
C ARG A 23 -5.12 -9.26 20.07
N ASN A 24 -4.14 -9.81 19.36
CA ASN A 24 -2.72 -9.58 19.63
C ASN A 24 -2.34 -8.11 19.46
N GLY A 25 -2.82 -7.46 18.38
CA GLY A 25 -2.64 -6.02 18.15
C GLY A 25 -3.21 -5.18 19.29
N ARG A 26 -4.45 -5.48 19.72
CA ARG A 26 -5.08 -4.81 20.86
C ARG A 26 -4.27 -4.96 22.15
N ILE A 27 -3.85 -6.17 22.48
CA ILE A 27 -3.04 -6.46 23.69
C ILE A 27 -1.69 -5.73 23.62
N ARG A 28 -1.01 -5.77 22.46
CA ARG A 28 0.26 -5.06 22.21
C ARG A 28 0.17 -3.57 22.50
N LEU A 29 -0.97 -2.96 22.16
CA LEU A 29 -1.22 -1.54 22.39
C LEU A 29 -1.76 -1.25 23.81
N GLY A 30 -2.04 -2.26 24.62
CA GLY A 30 -2.64 -2.10 25.95
C GLY A 30 -4.09 -1.60 25.91
N LEU A 31 -4.82 -1.81 24.81
CA LEU A 31 -6.18 -1.35 24.62
C LEU A 31 -7.20 -2.35 25.18
N ASN A 32 -8.30 -1.84 25.74
CA ASN A 32 -9.44 -2.67 26.07
C ASN A 32 -10.38 -2.83 24.85
N VAL A 33 -11.34 -3.74 24.95
CA VAL A 33 -12.29 -4.04 23.87
C VAL A 33 -13.09 -2.81 23.46
N ASN A 34 -13.57 -2.03 24.45
CA ASN A 34 -14.34 -0.82 24.16
C ASN A 34 -13.54 0.22 23.40
N ASP A 35 -12.22 0.36 23.67
CA ASP A 35 -11.38 1.32 22.97
C ASP A 35 -11.33 1.03 21.47
N VAL A 36 -11.20 -0.26 21.11
CA VAL A 36 -11.05 -0.66 19.71
C VAL A 36 -12.39 -0.61 18.96
N CYS A 37 -13.48 -1.06 19.55
CA CYS A 37 -14.78 -1.14 18.85
C CYS A 37 -15.64 0.13 18.94
N TYR A 38 -15.26 1.12 19.75
CA TYR A 38 -16.06 2.33 19.99
C TYR A 38 -16.41 3.05 18.68
N GLY A 39 -17.70 3.31 18.48
CA GLY A 39 -18.23 3.95 17.28
C GLY A 39 -18.17 3.12 15.99
N ILE A 40 -17.48 1.98 15.99
CA ILE A 40 -17.34 1.09 14.82
C ILE A 40 -18.39 -0.04 14.88
N CYS A 41 -18.42 -0.77 16.01
CA CYS A 41 -19.36 -1.86 16.21
C CYS A 41 -19.61 -2.11 17.70
N SER A 42 -20.62 -2.92 18.02
CA SER A 42 -20.87 -3.30 19.42
C SER A 42 -19.78 -4.24 19.96
N VAL A 43 -19.58 -4.23 21.29
CA VAL A 43 -18.68 -5.16 21.99
C VAL A 43 -18.99 -6.62 21.65
N ALA A 44 -20.27 -6.95 21.51
CA ALA A 44 -20.68 -8.32 21.17
C ALA A 44 -20.24 -8.72 19.75
N VAL A 45 -20.36 -7.81 18.78
CA VAL A 45 -19.86 -8.03 17.41
C VAL A 45 -18.34 -8.15 17.41
N TYR A 46 -17.65 -7.25 18.09
CA TYR A 46 -16.19 -7.29 18.21
C TYR A 46 -15.71 -8.63 18.82
N SER A 47 -16.34 -9.08 19.93
CA SER A 47 -15.97 -10.35 20.57
C SER A 47 -16.16 -11.54 19.64
N LYS A 48 -17.22 -11.55 18.82
CA LYS A 48 -17.42 -12.59 17.80
C LYS A 48 -16.35 -12.56 16.71
N ILE A 49 -15.88 -11.38 16.30
CA ILE A 49 -14.77 -11.25 15.36
C ILE A 49 -13.48 -11.77 16.00
N GLU A 50 -13.15 -11.36 17.23
CA GLU A 50 -11.96 -11.85 17.95
C GLU A 50 -11.96 -13.38 18.13
N CYS A 51 -13.14 -13.97 18.38
CA CYS A 51 -13.29 -15.42 18.52
C CYS A 51 -13.43 -16.18 17.19
N GLY A 52 -13.51 -15.49 16.05
CA GLY A 52 -13.70 -16.12 14.73
C GLY A 52 -15.10 -16.66 14.46
N GLU A 53 -16.08 -16.32 15.32
CA GLU A 53 -17.48 -16.71 15.13
C GLU A 53 -18.18 -15.87 14.05
N TYR A 54 -17.60 -14.70 13.72
CA TYR A 54 -18.13 -13.78 12.72
C TYR A 54 -16.99 -13.08 11.98
N ALA A 55 -17.06 -13.07 10.66
CA ALA A 55 -16.02 -12.50 9.83
C ALA A 55 -15.92 -10.97 9.87
N GLY A 56 -17.02 -10.29 10.26
CA GLY A 56 -17.14 -8.83 10.08
C GLY A 56 -17.29 -8.42 8.61
N GLY A 57 -17.93 -7.29 8.37
CA GLY A 57 -17.88 -6.63 7.04
C GLY A 57 -16.51 -6.01 6.80
N ILE A 58 -16.13 -5.84 5.53
CA ILE A 58 -14.81 -5.32 5.14
C ILE A 58 -14.47 -3.98 5.80
N HIS A 59 -15.42 -3.04 5.84
CA HIS A 59 -15.19 -1.71 6.43
C HIS A 59 -14.93 -1.79 7.94
N VAL A 60 -15.67 -2.67 8.64
CA VAL A 60 -15.47 -2.90 10.08
C VAL A 60 -14.10 -3.51 10.34
N LEU A 61 -13.71 -4.54 9.58
CA LEU A 61 -12.39 -5.18 9.73
C LEU A 61 -11.26 -4.19 9.48
N ARG A 62 -11.33 -3.42 8.40
CA ARG A 62 -10.32 -2.42 8.06
C ARG A 62 -10.18 -1.36 9.15
N ALA A 63 -11.31 -0.85 9.67
CA ALA A 63 -11.31 0.12 10.75
C ALA A 63 -10.75 -0.46 12.07
N LEU A 64 -11.09 -1.70 12.42
CA LEU A 64 -10.53 -2.37 13.59
C LEU A 64 -9.03 -2.62 13.45
N CYS A 65 -8.55 -3.05 12.26
CA CYS A 65 -7.12 -3.22 11.99
C CYS A 65 -6.36 -1.90 12.16
N GLU A 66 -6.84 -0.80 11.59
CA GLU A 66 -6.20 0.51 11.76
C GLU A 66 -6.16 0.96 13.22
N ARG A 67 -7.22 0.75 14.01
CA ARG A 67 -7.22 1.10 15.44
C ARG A 67 -6.23 0.32 16.27
N ILE A 68 -5.86 -0.86 15.85
CA ILE A 68 -4.78 -1.66 16.48
C ILE A 68 -3.43 -1.46 15.81
N GLY A 69 -3.31 -0.49 14.92
CA GLY A 69 -2.06 -0.07 14.29
C GLY A 69 -1.62 -0.91 13.10
N ILE A 70 -2.49 -1.79 12.58
CA ILE A 70 -2.22 -2.61 11.38
C ILE A 70 -2.72 -1.88 10.14
N ASN A 71 -1.95 -1.90 9.07
CA ASN A 71 -2.37 -1.32 7.80
C ASN A 71 -3.63 -2.04 7.27
N LYS A 72 -4.64 -1.25 6.90
CA LYS A 72 -5.93 -1.73 6.36
C LYS A 72 -5.77 -2.64 5.14
N ASP A 73 -4.74 -2.42 4.32
CA ASP A 73 -4.51 -3.15 3.07
C ASP A 73 -3.94 -4.55 3.31
N ARG A 74 -3.57 -4.88 4.55
CA ARG A 74 -3.19 -6.24 4.95
C ARG A 74 -4.38 -7.16 5.23
N CYS A 75 -5.59 -6.60 5.29
CA CYS A 75 -6.81 -7.34 5.58
C CYS A 75 -7.88 -7.06 4.54
N GLY A 76 -8.57 -8.12 4.08
CA GLY A 76 -9.73 -7.97 3.22
C GLY A 76 -9.43 -7.69 1.74
N THR A 77 -8.42 -8.36 1.19
CA THR A 77 -8.09 -8.30 -0.24
C THR A 77 -9.08 -9.10 -1.10
N TYR A 78 -9.66 -10.16 -0.56
CA TYR A 78 -10.61 -11.03 -1.25
C TYR A 78 -12.01 -10.82 -0.70
N LEU A 79 -12.90 -10.29 -1.53
CA LEU A 79 -14.21 -9.78 -1.16
C LEU A 79 -15.33 -10.61 -1.77
N ALA A 80 -16.44 -10.78 -1.04
CA ALA A 80 -17.68 -11.24 -1.63
C ALA A 80 -18.17 -10.20 -2.67
N GLN A 81 -18.93 -10.64 -3.69
CA GLN A 81 -19.35 -9.76 -4.79
C GLN A 81 -19.92 -8.42 -4.30
N ALA A 82 -20.83 -8.43 -3.34
CA ALA A 82 -21.44 -7.20 -2.83
C ALA A 82 -20.45 -6.26 -2.12
N GLU A 83 -19.45 -6.80 -1.42
CA GLU A 83 -18.39 -5.99 -0.80
C GLU A 83 -17.41 -5.46 -1.87
N TYR A 84 -17.16 -6.27 -2.91
CA TYR A 84 -16.33 -5.86 -4.04
C TYR A 84 -16.97 -4.70 -4.79
N ASP A 85 -18.25 -4.81 -5.15
CA ASP A 85 -19.00 -3.76 -5.83
C ASP A 85 -19.02 -2.45 -5.00
N GLU A 86 -19.24 -2.56 -3.68
CA GLU A 86 -19.22 -1.42 -2.77
C GLU A 86 -17.83 -0.73 -2.74
N MET A 87 -16.76 -1.50 -2.70
CA MET A 87 -15.41 -0.95 -2.72
C MET A 87 -15.07 -0.32 -4.07
N MET A 88 -15.51 -0.90 -5.17
CA MET A 88 -15.32 -0.35 -6.51
C MET A 88 -16.07 0.98 -6.69
N ASP A 89 -17.30 1.08 -6.20
CA ASP A 89 -18.05 2.34 -6.23
C ASP A 89 -17.34 3.45 -5.45
N ARG A 90 -16.75 3.13 -4.29
CA ARG A 90 -15.91 4.09 -3.55
C ARG A 90 -14.69 4.56 -4.34
N LEU A 91 -14.02 3.65 -5.05
CA LEU A 91 -12.87 4.00 -5.88
C LEU A 91 -13.27 4.88 -7.06
N TYR A 92 -14.39 4.58 -7.73
CA TYR A 92 -14.89 5.42 -8.83
C TYR A 92 -15.30 6.82 -8.37
N ILE A 93 -15.93 6.97 -7.20
CA ILE A 93 -16.24 8.28 -6.61
C ILE A 93 -14.96 9.07 -6.35
N LEU A 94 -13.94 8.39 -5.81
CA LEU A 94 -12.66 9.00 -5.52
C LEU A 94 -11.93 9.46 -6.79
N GLU A 95 -11.94 8.65 -7.85
CA GLU A 95 -11.36 9.01 -9.15
C GLU A 95 -12.07 10.22 -9.75
N ASP A 96 -13.39 10.24 -9.74
CA ASP A 96 -14.19 11.37 -10.23
C ASP A 96 -13.83 12.67 -9.50
N ILE A 97 -13.67 12.61 -8.17
CA ILE A 97 -13.27 13.79 -7.37
C ILE A 97 -11.84 14.22 -7.73
N ARG A 98 -10.91 13.28 -7.84
CA ARG A 98 -9.52 13.55 -8.20
C ARG A 98 -9.42 14.21 -9.57
N ASP A 99 -10.18 13.71 -10.53
CA ASP A 99 -10.16 14.18 -11.92
C ASP A 99 -11.01 15.45 -12.12
N GLY A 100 -11.55 16.02 -11.02
CA GLY A 100 -12.33 17.25 -11.04
C GLY A 100 -13.76 17.10 -11.57
N MET A 101 -14.23 15.87 -11.76
CA MET A 101 -15.57 15.55 -12.24
C MET A 101 -16.61 15.61 -11.10
N THR A 102 -16.70 16.79 -10.47
CA THR A 102 -17.46 16.99 -9.23
C THR A 102 -18.93 16.61 -9.32
N ASP A 103 -19.60 16.89 -10.46
CA ASP A 103 -21.02 16.58 -10.64
C ASP A 103 -21.24 15.07 -10.74
N ARG A 104 -20.40 14.37 -11.50
CA ARG A 104 -20.44 12.90 -11.61
C ARG A 104 -20.16 12.24 -10.27
N ALA A 105 -19.16 12.73 -9.52
CA ALA A 105 -18.87 12.27 -8.17
C ALA A 105 -20.07 12.43 -7.24
N GLN A 106 -20.79 13.56 -7.33
CA GLN A 106 -21.98 13.84 -6.51
C GLN A 106 -23.14 12.89 -6.86
N GLU A 107 -23.37 12.62 -8.14
CA GLU A 107 -24.39 11.65 -8.59
C GLU A 107 -24.08 10.23 -8.10
N ARG A 108 -22.81 9.77 -8.28
CA ARG A 108 -22.38 8.47 -7.78
C ARG A 108 -22.51 8.36 -6.27
N LEU A 109 -22.14 9.40 -5.53
CA LEU A 109 -22.23 9.42 -4.07
C LEU A 109 -23.70 9.32 -3.60
N ALA A 110 -24.63 9.99 -4.30
CA ALA A 110 -26.05 9.87 -4.02
C ALA A 110 -26.62 8.47 -4.32
N CYS A 111 -26.11 7.81 -5.37
CA CYS A 111 -26.44 6.40 -5.66
C CYS A 111 -25.87 5.48 -4.58
N TYR A 112 -24.59 5.66 -4.20
CA TYR A 112 -23.93 4.89 -3.16
C TYR A 112 -24.73 4.92 -1.83
N GLU A 113 -25.14 6.11 -1.38
CA GLU A 113 -25.92 6.29 -0.15
C GLU A 113 -27.26 5.53 -0.16
N LYS A 114 -27.89 5.39 -1.33
CA LYS A 114 -29.15 4.65 -1.48
C LYS A 114 -28.96 3.14 -1.56
N MET A 115 -27.83 2.69 -2.11
CA MET A 115 -27.60 1.28 -2.42
C MET A 115 -27.04 0.51 -1.23
N TYR A 116 -26.20 1.15 -0.43
CA TYR A 116 -25.44 0.44 0.61
C TYR A 116 -26.01 0.66 2.01
N LYS A 117 -25.68 -0.29 2.91
CA LYS A 117 -26.23 -0.32 4.27
C LYS A 117 -25.95 0.97 5.03
N ASP A 118 -26.94 1.45 5.74
CA ASP A 118 -26.82 2.59 6.66
C ASP A 118 -26.10 2.16 7.97
N ILE A 119 -24.78 2.10 7.92
CA ILE A 119 -23.88 1.84 9.04
C ILE A 119 -23.00 3.06 9.33
N PRO A 120 -22.50 3.26 10.56
CA PRO A 120 -21.68 4.42 10.91
C PRO A 120 -20.51 4.68 9.95
N LEU A 121 -19.81 3.63 9.51
CA LEU A 121 -18.68 3.75 8.58
C LEU A 121 -19.10 4.21 7.16
N ASN A 122 -20.29 3.84 6.70
CA ASN A 122 -20.81 4.32 5.40
C ASN A 122 -21.28 5.76 5.49
N ARG A 123 -21.97 6.13 6.59
CA ARG A 123 -22.33 7.54 6.84
C ARG A 123 -21.09 8.42 6.98
N GLN A 124 -20.05 7.93 7.67
CA GLN A 124 -18.76 8.61 7.77
C GLN A 124 -18.16 8.88 6.38
N TYR A 125 -18.10 7.85 5.53
CA TYR A 125 -17.57 7.97 4.17
C TYR A 125 -18.37 8.99 3.35
N VAL A 126 -19.70 8.89 3.34
CA VAL A 126 -20.57 9.82 2.58
C VAL A 126 -20.39 11.25 3.05
N SER A 127 -20.42 11.49 4.37
CA SER A 127 -20.22 12.83 4.94
C SER A 127 -18.85 13.38 4.59
N PHE A 128 -17.78 12.57 4.68
CA PHE A 128 -16.44 13.02 4.32
C PHE A 128 -16.32 13.38 2.84
N MET A 129 -16.87 12.57 1.93
CA MET A 129 -16.84 12.87 0.48
C MET A 129 -17.66 14.13 0.16
N ARG A 130 -18.79 14.37 0.83
CA ARG A 130 -19.55 15.63 0.71
C ARG A 130 -18.72 16.82 1.17
N GLY A 131 -18.01 16.68 2.30
CA GLY A 131 -17.10 17.72 2.79
C GLY A 131 -16.01 18.06 1.77
N ARG A 132 -15.42 17.05 1.12
CA ARG A 132 -14.46 17.27 0.05
C ARG A 132 -15.04 17.97 -1.17
N LEU A 133 -16.23 17.57 -1.59
CA LEU A 133 -16.93 18.23 -2.71
C LEU A 133 -17.29 19.68 -2.39
N ALA A 134 -17.75 19.96 -1.17
CA ALA A 134 -18.04 21.33 -0.71
C ALA A 134 -16.76 22.18 -0.68
N GLU A 135 -15.65 21.64 -0.19
CA GLU A 135 -14.35 22.33 -0.17
C GLU A 135 -13.84 22.65 -1.59
N LEU A 136 -13.98 21.72 -2.53
CA LEU A 136 -13.61 21.94 -3.93
C LEU A 136 -14.47 23.03 -4.60
N LYS A 137 -15.72 23.19 -4.16
CA LYS A 137 -16.64 24.26 -4.59
C LYS A 137 -16.42 25.59 -3.87
N GLY A 138 -15.48 25.65 -2.90
CA GLY A 138 -15.20 26.85 -2.10
C GLY A 138 -16.21 27.12 -0.98
N SER A 139 -17.07 26.14 -0.64
CA SER A 139 -18.07 26.25 0.44
C SER A 139 -17.47 25.79 1.77
N ASP A 140 -16.46 26.51 2.30
CA ASP A 140 -15.69 26.10 3.48
C ASP A 140 -16.55 25.85 4.74
N ALA A 141 -17.61 26.66 4.98
CA ALA A 141 -18.50 26.45 6.12
C ALA A 141 -19.29 25.13 6.03
N GLU A 142 -19.79 24.80 4.84
CA GLU A 142 -20.48 23.54 4.58
C GLU A 142 -19.50 22.35 4.67
N ALA A 143 -18.30 22.51 4.16
CA ALA A 143 -17.25 21.50 4.27
C ALA A 143 -16.91 21.18 5.72
N LEU A 144 -16.83 22.21 6.60
CA LEU A 144 -16.58 22.02 8.03
C LEU A 144 -17.68 21.18 8.69
N GLU A 145 -18.96 21.50 8.43
CA GLU A 145 -20.10 20.77 8.97
C GLU A 145 -20.05 19.28 8.56
N TYR A 146 -19.77 19.00 7.29
CA TYR A 146 -19.65 17.63 6.81
C TYR A 146 -18.46 16.89 7.42
N TYR A 147 -17.29 17.51 7.59
CA TYR A 147 -16.14 16.86 8.22
C TYR A 147 -16.37 16.57 9.70
N GLU A 148 -16.95 17.51 10.46
CA GLU A 148 -17.33 17.31 11.86
C GLU A 148 -18.36 16.17 11.99
N ASN A 149 -19.39 16.15 11.14
CA ASN A 149 -20.37 15.07 11.09
C ASN A 149 -19.72 13.71 10.78
N ALA A 150 -18.76 13.67 9.83
CA ALA A 150 -18.05 12.44 9.50
C ALA A 150 -17.26 11.87 10.69
N ILE A 151 -16.56 12.71 11.46
CA ILE A 151 -15.82 12.28 12.65
C ILE A 151 -16.79 11.75 13.71
N HIS A 152 -17.90 12.42 13.94
CA HIS A 152 -18.89 12.03 14.95
C HIS A 152 -19.50 10.64 14.72
N GLN A 153 -19.52 10.14 13.48
CA GLN A 153 -20.04 8.79 13.20
C GLN A 153 -19.28 7.69 13.93
N THR A 154 -17.95 7.81 14.06
CA THR A 154 -17.09 6.78 14.67
C THR A 154 -16.33 7.28 15.91
N MET A 155 -16.26 8.59 16.13
CA MET A 155 -15.64 9.21 17.30
C MET A 155 -16.57 10.26 17.94
N PRO A 156 -17.76 9.88 18.44
CA PRO A 156 -18.62 10.84 19.13
C PRO A 156 -17.88 11.43 20.33
N GLY A 157 -17.87 12.76 20.45
CA GLY A 157 -17.15 13.48 21.50
C GLY A 157 -15.66 13.64 21.26
N TYR A 158 -15.20 13.59 20.00
CA TYR A 158 -13.78 13.76 19.63
C TYR A 158 -13.21 15.10 20.11
N GLU A 159 -14.05 16.10 20.35
CA GLU A 159 -13.67 17.41 20.86
C GLU A 159 -12.98 17.33 22.24
N LYS A 160 -13.31 16.32 23.05
CA LYS A 160 -12.68 16.06 24.35
C LYS A 160 -11.25 15.55 24.23
N ARG A 161 -10.87 15.05 23.04
CA ARG A 161 -9.51 14.57 22.72
C ARG A 161 -8.96 13.50 23.68
N GLU A 162 -9.86 12.68 24.26
CA GLU A 162 -9.50 11.70 25.30
C GLU A 162 -8.95 10.38 24.72
N ARG A 163 -9.11 10.09 23.40
CA ARG A 163 -8.80 8.81 22.78
C ARG A 163 -7.67 8.87 21.75
N ILE A 164 -6.55 9.48 22.12
CA ILE A 164 -5.38 9.66 21.24
C ILE A 164 -4.82 8.33 20.74
N SER A 165 -4.81 7.29 21.58
CA SER A 165 -4.14 6.01 21.28
C SER A 165 -4.94 5.08 20.36
N CYS A 166 -6.13 5.45 19.93
CA CYS A 166 -7.06 4.57 19.24
C CYS A 166 -7.86 5.30 18.14
N MET A 167 -7.15 5.86 17.16
CA MET A 167 -7.75 6.44 15.96
C MET A 167 -7.46 5.60 14.73
N THR A 168 -8.39 5.58 13.79
CA THR A 168 -8.11 5.14 12.42
C THR A 168 -7.39 6.26 11.66
N ILE A 169 -6.71 5.91 10.58
CA ILE A 169 -6.12 6.92 9.71
C ILE A 169 -7.17 7.82 9.06
N TYR A 170 -8.37 7.27 8.79
CA TYR A 170 -9.52 8.05 8.29
C TYR A 170 -9.97 9.11 9.28
N GLU A 171 -10.07 8.76 10.56
CA GLU A 171 -10.43 9.70 11.63
C GLU A 171 -9.39 10.81 11.77
N ALA A 172 -8.10 10.48 11.70
CA ALA A 172 -7.02 11.46 11.69
C ALA A 172 -7.09 12.40 10.48
N TYR A 173 -7.41 11.87 9.29
CA TYR A 173 -7.59 12.65 8.07
C TYR A 173 -8.79 13.59 8.12
N MET A 174 -9.91 13.14 8.67
CA MET A 174 -11.08 13.99 8.87
C MET A 174 -10.77 15.12 9.85
N MET A 175 -10.09 14.83 10.94
CA MET A 175 -9.63 15.83 11.90
C MET A 175 -8.65 16.82 11.27
N PHE A 176 -7.77 16.34 10.39
CA PHE A 176 -6.92 17.19 9.59
C PHE A 176 -7.72 18.12 8.67
N GLY A 177 -8.78 17.60 8.02
CA GLY A 177 -9.72 18.40 7.21
C GLY A 177 -10.38 19.50 8.02
N VAL A 178 -10.89 19.17 9.22
CA VAL A 178 -11.45 20.17 10.16
C VAL A 178 -10.42 21.24 10.49
N ALA A 179 -9.19 20.87 10.84
CA ALA A 179 -8.12 21.82 11.17
C ALA A 179 -7.81 22.77 10.00
N ARG A 180 -7.72 22.22 8.77
CA ARG A 180 -7.46 22.99 7.56
C ARG A 180 -8.58 24.01 7.28
N ILE A 181 -9.84 23.61 7.39
CA ILE A 181 -10.96 24.53 7.18
C ILE A 181 -11.03 25.58 8.27
N LYS A 182 -10.82 25.23 9.54
CA LYS A 182 -10.74 26.22 10.64
C LYS A 182 -9.66 27.27 10.39
N ARG A 183 -8.48 26.83 9.89
CA ARG A 183 -7.41 27.76 9.47
C ARG A 183 -7.86 28.70 8.37
N LYS A 184 -8.53 28.21 7.31
CA LYS A 184 -9.09 29.02 6.22
C LYS A 184 -10.12 30.03 6.72
N LEU A 185 -10.92 29.66 7.71
CA LEU A 185 -11.92 30.52 8.35
C LEU A 185 -11.31 31.50 9.40
N GLY A 186 -9.99 31.48 9.60
CA GLY A 186 -9.26 32.39 10.50
C GLY A 186 -9.08 31.89 11.93
N ASP A 187 -9.52 30.68 12.27
CA ASP A 187 -9.32 30.08 13.59
C ASP A 187 -8.01 29.25 13.63
N GLU A 188 -6.88 29.96 13.46
CA GLU A 188 -5.54 29.32 13.48
C GLU A 188 -5.22 28.66 14.84
N ALA A 189 -5.74 29.22 15.94
CA ALA A 189 -5.47 28.69 17.28
C ALA A 189 -6.07 27.29 17.47
N GLU A 190 -7.30 27.06 17.03
CA GLU A 190 -7.94 25.76 17.12
C GLU A 190 -7.38 24.79 16.06
N ALA A 191 -7.07 25.27 14.87
CA ALA A 191 -6.36 24.49 13.85
C ALA A 191 -5.04 23.94 14.38
N TYR A 192 -4.23 24.78 15.01
CA TYR A 192 -2.96 24.38 15.61
C TYR A 192 -3.13 23.31 16.72
N LYS A 193 -4.14 23.45 17.58
CA LYS A 193 -4.43 22.46 18.61
C LYS A 193 -4.80 21.10 18.02
N LEU A 194 -5.58 21.08 16.92
CA LEU A 194 -5.94 19.85 16.21
C LEU A 194 -4.72 19.21 15.56
N TYR A 195 -3.88 19.98 14.87
CA TYR A 195 -2.63 19.46 14.29
C TYR A 195 -1.69 18.92 15.38
N LYS A 196 -1.56 19.62 16.51
CA LYS A 196 -0.76 19.13 17.64
C LYS A 196 -1.30 17.80 18.19
N PHE A 197 -2.62 17.65 18.25
CA PHE A 197 -3.24 16.40 18.67
C PHE A 197 -2.93 15.25 17.70
N ILE A 198 -3.02 15.49 16.39
CA ILE A 198 -2.65 14.52 15.36
C ILE A 198 -1.16 14.15 15.46
N LEU A 199 -0.29 15.15 15.66
CA LEU A 199 1.16 14.92 15.85
C LEU A 199 1.43 14.03 17.07
N MET A 200 0.76 14.30 18.20
CA MET A 200 0.89 13.48 19.42
C MET A 200 0.42 12.03 19.19
N TYR A 201 -0.65 11.83 18.41
CA TYR A 201 -1.09 10.51 17.99
C TYR A 201 0.00 9.81 17.19
N CYS A 202 0.57 10.47 16.18
CA CYS A 202 1.62 9.88 15.34
C CYS A 202 2.87 9.50 16.14
N MET A 203 3.26 10.30 17.13
CA MET A 203 4.44 10.06 17.98
C MET A 203 4.21 8.99 19.04
N GLY A 204 3.03 8.95 19.64
CA GLY A 204 2.68 8.06 20.74
C GLY A 204 2.24 6.65 20.32
N SER A 205 2.00 6.44 19.05
CA SER A 205 1.38 5.23 18.54
C SER A 205 2.41 4.17 18.14
N LYS A 206 2.07 2.90 18.41
CA LYS A 206 2.77 1.73 17.84
C LYS A 206 2.13 1.33 16.50
N VAL A 207 1.69 2.32 15.73
CA VAL A 207 1.04 2.16 14.43
C VAL A 207 2.10 1.98 13.35
N GLU A 208 1.82 1.14 12.36
CA GLU A 208 2.72 0.92 11.24
C GLU A 208 3.05 2.24 10.52
N LYS A 209 4.32 2.42 10.12
CA LYS A 209 4.79 3.60 9.38
C LYS A 209 3.97 3.87 8.12
N TRP A 210 3.49 2.81 7.46
CA TRP A 210 2.62 2.88 6.29
C TRP A 210 1.31 3.65 6.53
N ASN A 211 0.78 3.61 7.75
CA ASN A 211 -0.39 4.41 8.12
C ASN A 211 -0.02 5.85 8.46
N LEU A 212 1.11 6.05 9.12
CA LEU A 212 1.52 7.36 9.62
C LEU A 212 2.08 8.27 8.53
N VAL A 213 2.77 7.70 7.53
CA VAL A 213 3.45 8.46 6.47
C VAL A 213 2.51 9.37 5.68
N CYS A 214 1.24 9.03 5.60
CA CYS A 214 0.27 9.81 4.85
C CYS A 214 -0.22 11.07 5.61
N ILE A 215 0.01 11.18 6.92
CA ILE A 215 -0.49 12.31 7.71
C ILE A 215 0.61 13.03 8.51
N TYR A 216 1.63 12.31 8.98
CA TYR A 216 2.69 12.88 9.80
C TYR A 216 3.48 14.01 9.10
N PRO A 217 4.02 13.81 7.86
CA PRO A 217 4.74 14.87 7.15
C PRO A 217 3.86 16.11 6.92
N LYS A 218 2.61 15.90 6.52
CA LYS A 218 1.64 16.97 6.27
C LYS A 218 1.35 17.79 7.51
N THR A 219 1.14 17.11 8.64
CA THR A 219 0.86 17.79 9.92
C THR A 219 2.02 18.69 10.36
N ILE A 220 3.27 18.24 10.17
CA ILE A 220 4.46 19.02 10.47
C ILE A 220 4.53 20.28 9.61
N CYS A 221 4.26 20.16 8.31
CA CYS A 221 4.26 21.30 7.40
C CYS A 221 3.22 22.34 7.80
N GLU A 222 1.98 21.94 8.06
CA GLU A 222 0.91 22.86 8.47
C GLU A 222 1.22 23.55 9.82
N MET A 223 1.78 22.82 10.79
CA MET A 223 2.20 23.42 12.05
C MET A 223 3.34 24.43 11.88
N THR A 224 4.32 24.12 11.02
CA THR A 224 5.42 25.02 10.67
C THR A 224 4.90 26.30 10.05
N ASP A 225 3.95 26.20 9.13
CA ASP A 225 3.35 27.36 8.44
C ASP A 225 2.56 28.25 9.39
N ILE A 226 1.82 27.68 10.35
CA ILE A 226 1.05 28.47 11.33
C ILE A 226 2.00 29.23 12.28
N ILE A 227 3.03 28.58 12.79
CA ILE A 227 3.95 29.20 13.74
C ILE A 227 4.84 30.23 13.03
N GLY A 228 5.28 29.92 11.81
CA GLY A 228 6.27 30.68 11.06
C GLY A 228 7.69 30.47 11.60
N ILE A 229 8.60 30.07 10.71
CA ILE A 229 9.99 29.72 11.07
C ILE A 229 10.68 30.87 11.79
N ASP A 230 10.47 32.11 11.35
CA ASP A 230 11.10 33.31 11.93
C ASP A 230 10.64 33.62 13.34
N LYS A 231 9.47 33.16 13.73
CA LYS A 231 8.90 33.36 15.05
C LYS A 231 9.30 32.29 16.06
N MET A 232 9.88 31.17 15.60
CA MET A 232 10.30 30.08 16.47
C MET A 232 11.57 30.44 17.25
N GLY A 233 11.62 30.13 18.54
CA GLY A 233 12.88 30.12 19.30
C GLY A 233 13.77 28.93 18.88
N ILE A 234 15.07 28.99 19.19
CA ILE A 234 16.07 27.97 18.81
C ILE A 234 15.63 26.55 19.21
N ARG A 235 15.05 26.36 20.38
CA ARG A 235 14.53 25.06 20.82
C ARG A 235 13.41 24.56 19.90
N GLY A 236 12.44 25.42 19.58
CA GLY A 236 11.36 25.06 18.67
C GLY A 236 11.85 24.72 17.27
N VAL A 237 12.88 25.43 16.77
CA VAL A 237 13.53 25.12 15.49
C VAL A 237 14.18 23.73 15.52
N ASN A 238 14.89 23.36 16.58
CA ASN A 238 15.48 22.03 16.72
C ASN A 238 14.42 20.93 16.80
N ASP A 239 13.35 21.13 17.61
CA ASP A 239 12.27 20.16 17.74
C ASP A 239 11.57 19.91 16.38
N MET A 240 11.29 20.98 15.63
CA MET A 240 10.65 20.88 14.30
C MET A 240 11.60 20.30 13.23
N LEU A 241 12.91 20.60 13.32
CA LEU A 241 13.91 19.98 12.45
C LEU A 241 13.95 18.46 12.66
N GLU A 242 13.97 18.01 13.92
CA GLU A 242 13.92 16.58 14.25
C GLU A 242 12.66 15.91 13.68
N HIS A 243 11.50 16.57 13.79
CA HIS A 243 10.26 16.08 13.19
C HIS A 243 10.35 15.99 11.66
N CYS A 244 10.94 16.96 10.98
CA CYS A 244 11.13 16.94 9.53
C CYS A 244 12.10 15.82 9.10
N GLU A 245 13.21 15.61 9.82
CA GLU A 245 14.16 14.53 9.55
C GLU A 245 13.51 13.16 9.78
N ASN A 246 12.70 13.00 10.83
CA ASN A 246 11.92 11.79 11.08
C ASN A 246 10.88 11.55 9.97
N ALA A 247 10.21 12.60 9.49
CA ALA A 247 9.30 12.51 8.35
C ALA A 247 10.03 12.07 7.08
N LEU A 248 11.19 12.64 6.78
CA LEU A 248 12.01 12.24 5.63
C LEU A 248 12.44 10.78 5.71
N ASN A 249 12.88 10.32 6.89
CA ASN A 249 13.23 8.91 7.11
C ASN A 249 12.01 7.99 6.92
N MET A 250 10.82 8.41 7.39
CA MET A 250 9.58 7.65 7.18
C MET A 250 9.21 7.55 5.71
N LEU A 251 9.36 8.63 4.93
CA LEU A 251 9.15 8.64 3.48
C LEU A 251 10.10 7.67 2.77
N VAL A 252 11.37 7.63 3.16
CA VAL A 252 12.36 6.69 2.62
C VAL A 252 11.98 5.24 2.96
N ASP A 253 11.67 4.96 4.23
CA ASP A 253 11.33 3.61 4.70
C ASP A 253 10.06 3.05 4.02
N THR A 254 9.15 3.93 3.62
CA THR A 254 7.90 3.54 2.94
C THR A 254 7.95 3.77 1.43
N SER A 255 9.08 4.21 0.88
CA SER A 255 9.25 4.55 -0.54
C SER A 255 8.19 5.52 -1.06
N ARG A 256 7.88 6.58 -0.29
CA ARG A 256 6.86 7.60 -0.62
C ARG A 256 7.48 8.99 -0.80
N LEU A 257 6.81 9.84 -1.59
CA LEU A 257 7.19 11.22 -1.86
C LEU A 257 6.22 12.25 -1.22
N TYR A 258 5.31 11.80 -0.34
CA TYR A 258 4.27 12.64 0.26
C TYR A 258 4.84 13.83 1.01
N TYR A 259 4.51 15.05 0.55
CA TYR A 259 5.03 16.28 1.19
C TYR A 259 6.56 16.38 1.25
N ILE A 260 7.30 15.61 0.44
CA ILE A 260 8.76 15.61 0.46
C ILE A 260 9.32 17.01 0.15
N ARG A 261 8.72 17.76 -0.79
CA ARG A 261 9.16 19.11 -1.15
C ARG A 261 9.05 20.10 0.01
N PRO A 262 7.89 20.27 0.69
CA PRO A 262 7.79 21.11 1.88
C PRO A 262 8.70 20.63 3.01
N ILE A 263 8.83 19.33 3.25
CA ILE A 263 9.73 18.78 4.28
C ILE A 263 11.19 19.17 4.01
N LEU A 264 11.68 19.02 2.77
CA LEU A 264 13.04 19.41 2.39
C LEU A 264 13.26 20.92 2.53
N ARG A 265 12.29 21.76 2.11
CA ARG A 265 12.35 23.22 2.29
C ARG A 265 12.43 23.59 3.76
N ASN A 266 11.64 22.93 4.61
CA ASN A 266 11.67 23.17 6.06
C ASN A 266 13.01 22.75 6.67
N ILE A 267 13.57 21.58 6.30
CA ILE A 267 14.90 21.13 6.76
C ILE A 267 15.97 22.16 6.39
N ILE A 268 16.00 22.62 5.14
CA ILE A 268 16.95 23.62 4.65
C ILE A 268 16.81 24.92 5.47
N SER A 269 15.59 25.41 5.63
CA SER A 269 15.32 26.67 6.35
C SER A 269 15.69 26.57 7.82
N PHE A 270 15.36 25.46 8.49
CA PHE A 270 15.72 25.24 9.89
C PHE A 270 17.24 25.15 10.09
N LYS A 271 17.95 24.40 9.22
CA LYS A 271 19.41 24.27 9.28
C LYS A 271 20.09 25.65 9.07
N CYS A 272 19.66 26.40 8.06
CA CYS A 272 20.17 27.77 7.83
C CYS A 272 19.94 28.67 9.07
N ARG A 273 18.78 28.60 9.71
CA ARG A 273 18.48 29.38 10.92
C ARG A 273 19.34 28.97 12.14
N LEU A 274 19.77 27.71 12.18
CA LEU A 274 20.70 27.23 13.22
C LEU A 274 22.15 27.57 12.92
N GLY A 275 22.44 28.29 11.83
CA GLY A 275 23.79 28.74 11.46
C GLY A 275 24.58 27.72 10.64
N ASN A 276 23.93 26.69 10.10
CA ASN A 276 24.57 25.79 9.16
C ASN A 276 24.93 26.52 7.86
N ASN A 277 26.07 26.17 7.27
CA ASN A 277 26.55 26.77 6.03
C ASN A 277 25.92 26.08 4.78
N ASP A 278 26.23 26.60 3.58
CA ASP A 278 25.70 26.07 2.33
C ASP A 278 26.11 24.61 2.06
N ASP A 279 27.29 24.19 2.51
CA ASP A 279 27.75 22.80 2.32
C ASP A 279 26.93 21.83 3.19
N ASP A 280 26.51 22.24 4.39
CA ASP A 280 25.69 21.40 5.29
C ASP A 280 24.27 21.14 4.78
N VAL A 281 23.77 21.99 3.87
CA VAL A 281 22.43 21.89 3.27
C VAL A 281 22.45 21.52 1.79
N LYS A 282 23.65 21.39 1.20
CA LYS A 282 23.82 21.14 -0.24
C LYS A 282 23.06 19.91 -0.71
N ASP A 283 23.22 18.79 -0.05
CA ASP A 283 22.57 17.52 -0.40
C ASP A 283 21.03 17.65 -0.43
N TYR A 284 20.45 18.38 0.53
CA TYR A 284 19.00 18.63 0.57
C TYR A 284 18.55 19.56 -0.58
N LYS A 285 19.37 20.57 -0.96
CA LYS A 285 19.09 21.46 -2.09
C LYS A 285 19.13 20.71 -3.42
N GLU A 286 20.15 19.86 -3.62
CA GLU A 286 20.29 19.03 -4.83
C GLU A 286 19.11 18.05 -4.97
N LEU A 287 18.76 17.37 -3.88
CA LEU A 287 17.60 16.47 -3.87
C LEU A 287 16.29 17.23 -4.14
N LEU A 288 16.07 18.37 -3.49
CA LEU A 288 14.87 19.20 -3.71
C LEU A 288 14.76 19.62 -5.17
N ALA A 289 15.84 20.10 -5.77
CA ALA A 289 15.86 20.49 -7.17
C ALA A 289 15.54 19.32 -8.12
N ALA A 290 16.07 18.13 -7.84
CA ALA A 290 15.75 16.92 -8.61
C ALA A 290 14.26 16.54 -8.51
N ILE A 291 13.72 16.54 -7.30
CA ILE A 291 12.30 16.22 -7.05
C ILE A 291 11.38 17.28 -7.71
N GLU A 292 11.69 18.56 -7.57
CA GLU A 292 10.89 19.64 -8.21
C GLU A 292 10.82 19.51 -9.73
N LYS A 293 11.94 19.16 -10.39
CA LYS A 293 11.97 18.90 -11.83
C LYS A 293 11.07 17.71 -12.22
N LEU A 294 11.12 16.62 -11.45
CA LEU A 294 10.27 15.47 -11.71
C LEU A 294 8.78 15.82 -11.56
N PHE A 295 8.42 16.53 -10.49
CA PHE A 295 7.02 16.94 -10.28
C PHE A 295 6.56 17.95 -11.35
N HIS A 296 7.42 18.86 -11.80
CA HIS A 296 7.10 19.78 -12.89
C HIS A 296 6.84 19.05 -14.21
N LYS A 297 7.63 18.00 -14.49
CA LYS A 297 7.53 17.26 -15.76
C LYS A 297 6.39 16.24 -15.77
N TYR A 298 6.18 15.50 -14.66
CA TYR A 298 5.30 14.32 -14.61
C TYR A 298 4.15 14.46 -13.62
N GLY A 299 4.30 15.29 -12.60
CA GLY A 299 3.31 15.45 -11.54
C GLY A 299 2.34 16.58 -11.83
N HIS A 300 1.35 16.68 -10.96
CA HIS A 300 0.48 17.84 -10.92
C HIS A 300 1.10 18.91 -10.01
N GLU A 301 0.86 20.20 -10.30
CA GLU A 301 1.33 21.32 -9.48
C GLU A 301 0.81 21.28 -8.04
N ARG A 302 -0.34 20.63 -7.83
CA ARG A 302 -0.93 20.42 -6.50
C ARG A 302 -0.37 19.14 -5.89
N GLU A 303 -0.10 19.16 -4.59
CA GLU A 303 0.19 17.95 -3.83
C GLU A 303 -1.08 17.10 -3.77
N LEU A 304 -1.16 16.07 -4.62
CA LEU A 304 -2.38 15.30 -4.87
C LEU A 304 -2.72 14.33 -3.76
N PHE A 305 -1.79 14.12 -2.83
CA PHE A 305 -1.89 13.00 -1.92
C PHE A 305 -2.82 13.19 -0.73
N GLU A 306 -3.83 14.02 -0.87
CA GLU A 306 -4.94 14.13 0.08
C GLU A 306 -5.85 12.88 0.11
N TRP A 307 -5.64 11.94 -0.84
CA TRP A 307 -6.57 10.83 -1.09
C TRP A 307 -6.05 9.46 -0.65
N TYR A 308 -4.79 9.37 -0.19
CA TYR A 308 -4.16 8.10 0.15
C TYR A 308 -4.97 7.19 1.08
N PRO A 309 -5.65 7.67 2.13
CA PRO A 309 -6.42 6.78 3.00
C PRO A 309 -7.50 6.00 2.27
N TYR A 310 -7.93 6.48 1.11
CA TYR A 310 -9.00 5.90 0.30
C TYR A 310 -8.49 5.03 -0.83
N TYR A 311 -7.21 5.17 -1.21
CA TYR A 311 -6.58 4.30 -2.20
C TYR A 311 -6.32 2.93 -1.63
N VAL A 312 -6.27 1.95 -2.54
CA VAL A 312 -5.90 0.57 -2.25
C VAL A 312 -4.68 0.25 -3.10
N ASP A 313 -3.54 0.14 -2.46
CA ASP A 313 -2.29 -0.14 -3.15
C ASP A 313 -2.21 -1.55 -3.78
N CYS A 314 -2.98 -2.50 -3.25
CA CYS A 314 -2.89 -3.92 -3.61
C CYS A 314 -4.02 -4.41 -4.51
N GLY A 315 -5.05 -3.58 -4.74
CA GLY A 315 -6.28 -4.00 -5.41
C GLY A 315 -7.17 -4.90 -4.53
N PHE A 316 -8.40 -5.08 -4.99
CA PHE A 316 -9.34 -6.05 -4.42
C PHE A 316 -9.63 -7.13 -5.45
N TYR A 317 -9.94 -8.33 -4.97
CA TYR A 317 -10.30 -9.46 -5.81
C TYR A 317 -11.68 -9.98 -5.42
N CYS A 318 -12.53 -10.22 -6.41
CA CYS A 318 -13.82 -10.87 -6.19
C CYS A 318 -13.61 -12.36 -5.91
N VAL A 319 -14.13 -12.84 -4.78
CA VAL A 319 -14.00 -14.26 -4.37
C VAL A 319 -14.64 -15.20 -5.40
N ASN A 320 -15.76 -14.80 -6.02
CA ASN A 320 -16.44 -15.59 -7.03
C ASN A 320 -15.53 -15.85 -8.25
N GLU A 321 -14.86 -14.83 -8.75
CA GLU A 321 -13.93 -14.89 -9.87
C GLU A 321 -12.67 -15.68 -9.51
N LEU A 322 -12.14 -15.47 -8.30
CA LEU A 322 -11.01 -16.24 -7.80
C LEU A 322 -11.32 -17.73 -7.74
N ILE A 323 -12.51 -18.11 -7.23
CA ILE A 323 -12.95 -19.50 -7.16
C ILE A 323 -13.08 -20.08 -8.58
N ALA A 324 -13.69 -19.33 -9.51
CA ALA A 324 -13.87 -19.76 -10.89
C ALA A 324 -12.53 -20.03 -11.58
N GLU A 325 -11.62 -19.07 -11.49
CA GLU A 325 -10.32 -19.13 -12.15
C GLU A 325 -9.42 -20.21 -11.54
N ARG A 326 -9.39 -20.30 -10.20
CA ARG A 326 -8.60 -21.32 -9.52
C ARG A 326 -9.09 -22.75 -9.82
N ARG A 327 -10.40 -22.94 -9.91
CA ARG A 327 -10.97 -24.20 -10.35
C ARG A 327 -10.48 -24.58 -11.75
N ASN A 328 -10.49 -23.61 -12.69
CA ASN A 328 -9.99 -23.81 -14.05
C ASN A 328 -8.49 -24.17 -14.08
N MET A 329 -7.67 -23.43 -13.31
CA MET A 329 -6.22 -23.71 -13.18
C MET A 329 -5.95 -25.14 -12.69
N ARG A 330 -6.78 -25.66 -11.79
CA ARG A 330 -6.64 -27.02 -11.25
C ARG A 330 -7.35 -28.10 -12.08
N GLY A 331 -8.05 -27.71 -13.14
CA GLY A 331 -8.81 -28.66 -13.99
C GLY A 331 -9.95 -29.36 -13.27
N MET A 332 -10.45 -28.79 -12.14
CA MET A 332 -11.50 -29.41 -11.33
C MET A 332 -12.88 -29.22 -11.95
N SER A 333 -13.71 -30.26 -11.94
CA SER A 333 -15.13 -30.15 -12.28
C SER A 333 -15.93 -29.39 -11.19
N ILE A 334 -17.15 -28.97 -11.51
CA ILE A 334 -18.05 -28.35 -10.52
C ILE A 334 -18.41 -29.34 -9.41
N GLU A 335 -18.59 -30.60 -9.75
CA GLU A 335 -18.92 -31.69 -8.81
C GLU A 335 -17.78 -31.95 -7.84
N GLU A 336 -16.54 -31.98 -8.32
CA GLU A 336 -15.34 -32.13 -7.49
C GLU A 336 -15.17 -30.95 -6.55
N LEU A 337 -15.37 -29.72 -7.05
CA LEU A 337 -15.31 -28.53 -6.21
C LEU A 337 -16.41 -28.48 -5.16
N ALA A 338 -17.63 -28.86 -5.54
CA ALA A 338 -18.79 -28.87 -4.64
C ALA A 338 -18.64 -29.91 -3.52
N GLY A 339 -18.31 -31.16 -3.87
CA GLY A 339 -18.17 -32.29 -2.94
C GLY A 339 -19.30 -32.31 -1.90
N ASN A 340 -18.93 -32.17 -0.62
CA ASN A 340 -19.87 -32.10 0.51
C ASN A 340 -20.13 -30.67 1.04
N ILE A 341 -19.59 -29.63 0.38
CA ILE A 341 -19.71 -28.24 0.83
C ILE A 341 -21.10 -27.68 0.49
N GLN A 342 -21.50 -27.84 -0.77
CA GLN A 342 -22.75 -27.32 -1.33
C GLN A 342 -23.24 -28.21 -2.49
N SER A 343 -24.47 -28.01 -2.97
CA SER A 343 -24.93 -28.64 -4.19
C SER A 343 -24.14 -28.13 -5.39
N SER A 344 -23.83 -28.99 -6.37
CA SER A 344 -23.14 -28.61 -7.63
C SER A 344 -23.84 -27.45 -8.32
N ARG A 345 -25.19 -27.44 -8.32
CA ARG A 345 -25.97 -26.34 -8.89
C ARG A 345 -25.67 -24.98 -8.19
N ASN A 346 -25.53 -24.98 -6.86
CA ASN A 346 -25.22 -23.74 -6.13
C ASN A 346 -23.77 -23.30 -6.35
N VAL A 347 -22.83 -24.25 -6.35
CA VAL A 347 -21.43 -23.95 -6.69
C VAL A 347 -21.31 -23.41 -8.11
N GLN A 348 -22.05 -23.94 -9.08
CA GLN A 348 -22.09 -23.39 -10.43
C GLN A 348 -22.58 -21.95 -10.46
N ARG A 349 -23.63 -21.60 -9.69
CA ARG A 349 -24.13 -20.22 -9.58
C ARG A 349 -23.12 -19.29 -8.94
N ILE A 350 -22.34 -19.77 -7.94
CA ILE A 350 -21.23 -19.03 -7.32
C ILE A 350 -20.15 -18.75 -8.36
N VAL A 351 -19.69 -19.78 -9.08
CA VAL A 351 -18.66 -19.65 -10.14
C VAL A 351 -19.09 -18.69 -11.25
N MET A 352 -20.40 -18.64 -11.57
CA MET A 352 -20.97 -17.73 -12.56
C MET A 352 -21.25 -16.31 -12.02
N GLY A 353 -20.91 -16.01 -10.76
CA GLY A 353 -21.18 -14.71 -10.15
C GLY A 353 -22.66 -14.42 -9.84
N GLN A 354 -23.55 -15.41 -9.99
CA GLN A 354 -24.99 -15.23 -9.78
C GLN A 354 -25.42 -15.20 -8.31
N VAL A 355 -24.57 -15.72 -7.42
CA VAL A 355 -24.81 -15.79 -5.98
C VAL A 355 -23.51 -15.56 -5.27
N SER A 356 -23.52 -14.68 -4.29
CA SER A 356 -22.38 -14.49 -3.37
C SER A 356 -22.36 -15.64 -2.34
N PRO A 357 -21.26 -16.38 -2.18
CA PRO A 357 -21.13 -17.39 -1.16
C PRO A 357 -21.07 -16.77 0.24
N SER A 358 -21.55 -17.50 1.25
CA SER A 358 -21.31 -17.12 2.64
C SER A 358 -19.81 -17.19 2.96
N TYR A 359 -19.38 -16.52 4.03
CA TYR A 359 -17.97 -16.57 4.47
C TYR A 359 -17.46 -18.02 4.63
N ASN A 360 -18.24 -18.89 5.31
CA ASN A 360 -17.86 -20.28 5.52
C ASN A 360 -17.80 -21.05 4.20
N THR A 361 -18.78 -20.86 3.31
CA THR A 361 -18.76 -21.47 1.98
C THR A 361 -17.56 -21.01 1.16
N SER A 362 -17.24 -19.71 1.18
CA SER A 362 -16.04 -19.18 0.50
C SER A 362 -14.77 -19.81 1.06
N LYS A 363 -14.65 -19.89 2.38
CA LYS A 363 -13.50 -20.50 3.05
C LYS A 363 -13.34 -21.97 2.64
N GLU A 364 -14.39 -22.79 2.72
CA GLU A 364 -14.33 -24.21 2.38
C GLU A 364 -14.01 -24.45 0.89
N LEU A 365 -14.57 -23.65 -0.01
CA LEU A 365 -14.26 -23.72 -1.45
C LEU A 365 -12.80 -23.32 -1.72
N LEU A 366 -12.30 -22.24 -1.10
CA LEU A 366 -10.91 -21.81 -1.23
C LEU A 366 -9.93 -22.82 -0.61
N ASP A 367 -10.26 -23.39 0.54
CA ASP A 367 -9.44 -24.45 1.18
C ASP A 367 -9.30 -25.67 0.24
N ARG A 368 -10.39 -26.08 -0.43
CA ARG A 368 -10.39 -27.18 -1.42
C ARG A 368 -9.56 -26.83 -2.66
N LEU A 369 -9.52 -25.56 -3.03
CA LEU A 369 -8.71 -25.06 -4.14
C LEU A 369 -7.23 -24.82 -3.73
N GLY A 370 -6.79 -25.19 -2.51
CA GLY A 370 -5.43 -25.00 -2.02
C GLY A 370 -5.13 -23.57 -1.60
N LEU A 371 -6.14 -22.76 -1.36
CA LEU A 371 -6.03 -21.37 -0.95
C LEU A 371 -6.39 -21.18 0.53
N LYS A 372 -5.97 -22.14 1.36
CA LYS A 372 -6.24 -22.11 2.80
C LYS A 372 -5.67 -20.86 3.46
N GLY A 373 -6.52 -20.12 4.16
CA GLY A 373 -6.13 -18.88 4.83
C GLY A 373 -6.08 -17.63 3.97
N VAL A 374 -6.28 -17.73 2.63
CA VAL A 374 -6.25 -16.58 1.70
C VAL A 374 -7.38 -15.60 1.97
N LEU A 375 -8.57 -16.10 2.29
CA LEU A 375 -9.71 -15.23 2.56
C LEU A 375 -9.37 -14.30 3.75
N ARG A 376 -9.27 -12.99 3.49
CA ARG A 376 -8.88 -11.97 4.46
C ARG A 376 -7.38 -11.87 4.78
N SER A 377 -6.50 -12.53 4.01
CA SER A 377 -5.04 -12.38 4.13
C SER A 377 -4.43 -11.81 2.86
N ASP A 378 -3.33 -11.05 2.99
CA ASP A 378 -2.64 -10.46 1.84
C ASP A 378 -1.68 -11.45 1.17
N VAL A 379 -0.59 -11.83 1.87
CA VAL A 379 0.47 -12.72 1.31
C VAL A 379 0.77 -13.87 2.24
N ILE A 380 0.78 -13.62 3.54
CA ILE A 380 1.16 -14.58 4.59
C ILE A 380 0.09 -14.63 5.68
N VAL A 381 0.07 -15.71 6.43
CA VAL A 381 -0.77 -15.89 7.62
C VAL A 381 0.13 -16.05 8.82
N GLY A 382 0.29 -14.98 9.58
CA GLY A 382 1.15 -14.91 10.76
C GLY A 382 0.40 -14.70 12.06
N SER A 383 1.10 -14.81 13.18
CA SER A 383 0.57 -14.63 14.53
C SER A 383 0.30 -13.17 14.92
N GLY A 384 0.77 -12.21 14.14
CA GLY A 384 0.61 -10.78 14.43
C GLY A 384 1.25 -9.87 13.37
N ALA A 385 1.17 -8.54 13.57
CA ALA A 385 1.70 -7.52 12.66
C ALA A 385 3.22 -7.66 12.41
N GLU A 386 3.97 -8.16 13.41
CA GLU A 386 5.42 -8.33 13.32
C GLU A 386 5.85 -9.28 12.19
N ALA A 387 5.02 -10.28 11.83
CA ALA A 387 5.30 -11.16 10.70
C ALA A 387 5.32 -10.39 9.36
N TYR A 388 4.37 -9.47 9.17
CA TYR A 388 4.30 -8.62 7.97
C TYR A 388 5.46 -7.64 7.92
N GLU A 389 5.79 -6.98 9.04
CA GLU A 389 6.95 -6.08 9.12
C GLU A 389 8.27 -6.81 8.83
N THR A 390 8.38 -8.06 9.29
CA THR A 390 9.58 -8.89 9.04
C THR A 390 9.67 -9.29 7.57
N LEU A 391 8.53 -9.60 6.92
CA LEU A 391 8.49 -9.87 5.48
C LEU A 391 8.91 -8.63 4.68
N ASP A 392 8.36 -7.45 4.98
CA ASP A 392 8.72 -6.21 4.29
C ASP A 392 10.22 -5.91 4.43
N LYS A 393 10.77 -6.02 5.65
CA LYS A 393 12.21 -5.85 5.89
C LYS A 393 13.07 -6.87 5.13
N ALA A 394 12.62 -8.11 5.02
CA ALA A 394 13.34 -9.14 4.26
C ALA A 394 13.36 -8.80 2.76
N LEU A 395 12.23 -8.37 2.20
CA LEU A 395 12.12 -7.91 0.81
C LEU A 395 13.02 -6.69 0.55
N ASP A 396 13.04 -5.72 1.46
CA ASP A 396 13.91 -4.54 1.37
C ASP A 396 15.40 -4.93 1.43
N CYS A 397 15.78 -5.84 2.31
CA CYS A 397 17.17 -6.35 2.39
C CYS A 397 17.57 -7.04 1.08
N ILE A 398 16.70 -7.84 0.47
CA ILE A 398 16.95 -8.46 -0.84
C ILE A 398 17.13 -7.37 -1.91
N ALA A 399 16.25 -6.40 -1.97
CA ALA A 399 16.31 -5.29 -2.93
C ALA A 399 17.58 -4.43 -2.78
N MET A 400 18.12 -4.33 -1.56
CA MET A 400 19.35 -3.60 -1.23
C MET A 400 20.61 -4.49 -1.31
N SER A 401 20.50 -5.74 -1.73
CA SER A 401 21.60 -6.72 -1.78
C SER A 401 22.27 -6.98 -0.42
N LYS A 402 21.50 -6.85 0.68
CA LYS A 402 21.93 -7.19 2.06
C LYS A 402 21.53 -8.62 2.37
N PHE A 403 22.20 -9.57 1.73
CA PHE A 403 21.77 -10.96 1.68
C PHE A 403 21.81 -11.69 3.02
N GLU A 404 22.81 -11.42 3.87
CA GLU A 404 22.93 -12.02 5.21
C GLU A 404 21.79 -11.53 6.14
N ASP A 405 21.43 -10.25 6.06
CA ASP A 405 20.30 -9.70 6.82
C ASP A 405 18.99 -10.31 6.32
N ALA A 406 18.84 -10.48 5.01
CA ALA A 406 17.65 -11.11 4.41
C ALA A 406 17.49 -12.56 4.89
N GLU A 407 18.56 -13.37 4.89
CA GLU A 407 18.56 -14.75 5.40
C GLU A 407 18.10 -14.83 6.86
N ARG A 408 18.65 -13.95 7.70
CA ARG A 408 18.28 -13.88 9.12
C ARG A 408 16.80 -13.53 9.28
N LEU A 409 16.29 -12.56 8.53
CA LEU A 409 14.88 -12.14 8.57
C LEU A 409 13.94 -13.23 8.04
N ILE A 410 14.29 -13.95 6.98
CA ILE A 410 13.51 -15.09 6.47
C ILE A 410 13.45 -16.21 7.51
N SER A 411 14.57 -16.51 8.18
CA SER A 411 14.60 -17.49 9.25
C SER A 411 13.73 -17.08 10.45
N GLN A 412 13.74 -15.79 10.81
CA GLN A 412 12.87 -15.23 11.84
C GLN A 412 11.39 -15.30 11.40
N LEU A 413 11.08 -14.92 10.17
CA LEU A 413 9.73 -14.97 9.61
C LEU A 413 9.14 -16.39 9.70
N ARG A 414 9.93 -17.41 9.40
CA ARG A 414 9.53 -18.83 9.49
C ARG A 414 8.97 -19.19 10.87
N THR A 415 9.50 -18.61 11.95
CA THR A 415 9.03 -18.87 13.33
C THR A 415 7.72 -18.15 13.66
N MET A 416 7.35 -17.13 12.89
CA MET A 416 6.14 -16.32 13.11
C MET A 416 4.95 -16.81 12.29
N LEU A 417 5.18 -17.67 11.31
CA LEU A 417 4.16 -18.16 10.39
C LEU A 417 3.60 -19.52 10.82
N TYR A 418 2.34 -19.77 10.46
CA TYR A 418 1.72 -21.08 10.67
C TYR A 418 2.19 -22.07 9.59
N SER A 419 2.96 -23.09 9.99
CA SER A 419 3.57 -24.08 9.11
C SER A 419 2.56 -24.96 8.35
N ASN A 420 1.35 -25.10 8.85
CA ASN A 420 0.26 -25.88 8.25
C ASN A 420 -0.59 -25.06 7.26
N VAL A 421 -0.17 -23.84 6.93
CA VAL A 421 -0.76 -22.97 5.91
C VAL A 421 0.11 -23.03 4.66
N GLU A 422 -0.40 -23.61 3.59
CA GLU A 422 0.36 -23.88 2.35
C GLU A 422 1.00 -22.60 1.76
N ILE A 423 0.27 -21.49 1.75
CA ILE A 423 0.75 -20.19 1.24
C ILE A 423 2.02 -19.72 1.99
N ASN A 424 2.07 -19.91 3.30
CA ASN A 424 3.25 -19.54 4.08
C ASN A 424 4.51 -20.30 3.62
N ASN A 425 4.36 -21.59 3.36
CA ASN A 425 5.46 -22.42 2.88
C ASN A 425 5.89 -22.00 1.47
N ILE A 426 4.93 -21.73 0.58
CA ILE A 426 5.18 -21.23 -0.78
C ILE A 426 5.96 -19.91 -0.73
N VAL A 427 5.55 -18.96 0.09
CA VAL A 427 6.22 -17.65 0.19
C VAL A 427 7.63 -17.79 0.77
N LEU A 428 7.83 -18.61 1.79
CA LEU A 428 9.17 -18.86 2.35
C LEU A 428 10.10 -19.51 1.33
N GLU A 429 9.63 -20.54 0.63
CA GLU A 429 10.42 -21.22 -0.40
C GLU A 429 10.74 -20.29 -1.57
N TYR A 430 9.79 -19.47 -2.00
CA TYR A 430 10.00 -18.43 -3.00
C TYR A 430 11.12 -17.46 -2.61
N LEU A 431 11.09 -16.94 -1.37
CA LEU A 431 12.10 -16.00 -0.88
C LEU A 431 13.50 -16.65 -0.85
N GLU A 432 13.59 -17.90 -0.44
CA GLU A 432 14.84 -18.64 -0.41
C GLU A 432 15.41 -18.90 -1.82
N ILE A 433 14.56 -19.32 -2.76
CA ILE A 433 14.96 -19.51 -4.17
C ILE A 433 15.47 -18.20 -4.76
N TRP A 434 14.75 -17.10 -4.54
CA TRP A 434 15.12 -15.78 -5.05
C TRP A 434 16.46 -15.32 -4.47
N LEU A 435 16.65 -15.45 -3.16
CA LEU A 435 17.88 -15.05 -2.48
C LEU A 435 19.08 -15.88 -2.96
N GLN A 436 18.96 -17.22 -3.04
CA GLN A 436 20.01 -18.10 -3.55
C GLN A 436 20.39 -17.77 -5.00
N MET A 437 19.40 -17.44 -5.84
CA MET A 437 19.65 -17.02 -7.23
C MET A 437 20.40 -15.69 -7.30
N LEU A 438 20.08 -14.73 -6.42
CA LEU A 438 20.80 -13.44 -6.37
C LEU A 438 22.23 -13.58 -5.82
N LYS A 439 22.47 -14.45 -4.85
CA LYS A 439 23.79 -14.79 -4.32
C LYS A 439 24.64 -15.60 -5.33
N GLY A 440 24.04 -16.12 -6.39
CA GLY A 440 24.71 -16.97 -7.37
C GLY A 440 24.88 -18.43 -6.92
N GLU A 441 24.24 -18.83 -5.81
CA GLU A 441 24.26 -20.19 -5.26
C GLU A 441 23.40 -21.16 -6.07
N THR A 442 22.36 -20.65 -6.74
CA THR A 442 21.46 -21.39 -7.62
C THR A 442 21.47 -20.77 -9.01
N LYS A 443 21.64 -21.60 -10.06
CA LYS A 443 21.55 -21.15 -11.46
C LYS A 443 20.13 -20.75 -11.83
N ALA A 444 19.96 -19.76 -12.72
CA ALA A 444 18.65 -19.31 -13.18
C ALA A 444 17.78 -20.45 -13.75
N SER A 445 18.38 -21.40 -14.47
CA SER A 445 17.69 -22.57 -15.02
C SER A 445 17.14 -23.53 -13.94
N GLU A 446 17.83 -23.65 -12.82
CA GLU A 446 17.37 -24.45 -11.67
C GLU A 446 16.31 -23.70 -10.88
N ALA A 447 16.50 -22.38 -10.68
CA ALA A 447 15.52 -21.52 -10.00
C ALA A 447 14.16 -21.53 -10.73
N VAL A 448 14.14 -21.47 -12.07
CA VAL A 448 12.93 -21.59 -12.89
C VAL A 448 12.18 -22.89 -12.58
N GLN A 449 12.86 -24.04 -12.53
CA GLN A 449 12.23 -25.32 -12.23
C GLN A 449 11.64 -25.39 -10.82
N LYS A 450 12.33 -24.78 -9.85
CA LYS A 450 11.83 -24.69 -8.46
C LYS A 450 10.61 -23.76 -8.38
N LEU A 451 10.67 -22.57 -8.99
CA LEU A 451 9.59 -21.60 -8.99
C LEU A 451 8.32 -22.12 -9.68
N GLU A 452 8.46 -22.87 -10.80
CA GLU A 452 7.33 -23.44 -11.52
C GLU A 452 6.54 -24.44 -10.66
N ARG A 453 7.20 -25.15 -9.74
CA ARG A 453 6.53 -26.08 -8.79
C ARG A 453 5.67 -25.37 -7.75
N LEU A 454 5.94 -24.08 -7.50
CA LEU A 454 5.19 -23.25 -6.57
C LEU A 454 3.93 -22.65 -7.21
N LEU A 455 3.83 -22.66 -8.54
CA LEU A 455 2.67 -22.17 -9.27
C LEU A 455 1.59 -23.27 -9.38
N PRO A 456 0.30 -22.89 -9.34
CA PRO A 456 -0.81 -23.86 -9.49
C PRO A 456 -1.03 -24.32 -10.94
N PHE A 457 -0.22 -23.83 -11.88
CA PHE A 457 -0.30 -24.09 -13.31
C PHE A 457 1.10 -24.19 -13.91
N LYS A 458 1.21 -24.77 -15.12
CA LYS A 458 2.46 -24.75 -15.87
C LYS A 458 2.68 -23.37 -16.48
N TYR A 459 3.89 -22.85 -16.41
CA TYR A 459 4.21 -21.52 -16.97
C TYR A 459 3.86 -21.41 -18.47
N SER A 460 4.02 -22.48 -19.24
CA SER A 460 3.63 -22.53 -20.67
C SER A 460 2.13 -22.28 -20.91
N GLU A 461 1.31 -22.39 -19.88
CA GLU A 461 -0.15 -22.18 -19.94
C GLU A 461 -0.59 -20.83 -19.39
N ILE A 462 0.35 -19.96 -18.95
CA ILE A 462 0.06 -18.68 -18.30
C ILE A 462 -0.94 -17.82 -19.10
N GLY A 463 -0.88 -17.86 -20.42
CA GLY A 463 -1.80 -17.12 -21.30
C GLY A 463 -3.26 -17.57 -21.27
N LYS A 464 -3.56 -18.70 -20.62
CA LYS A 464 -4.94 -19.21 -20.47
C LYS A 464 -5.65 -18.61 -19.24
N TYR A 465 -4.92 -18.03 -18.31
CA TYR A 465 -5.40 -17.63 -16.99
C TYR A 465 -5.33 -16.13 -16.79
N LYS A 466 -6.24 -15.62 -15.95
CA LYS A 466 -6.25 -14.25 -15.45
C LYS A 466 -6.16 -14.31 -13.93
N TYR A 467 -6.24 -13.44 -13.11
CA TYR A 467 -6.47 -13.52 -11.67
C TYR A 467 -5.34 -14.18 -10.87
N PHE A 468 -4.11 -13.70 -11.09
CA PHE A 468 -2.99 -14.14 -10.27
C PHE A 468 -3.01 -13.44 -8.91
N ILE A 469 -3.06 -14.23 -7.83
CA ILE A 469 -2.98 -13.68 -6.47
C ILE A 469 -1.57 -13.16 -6.17
N LYS A 470 -1.42 -12.37 -5.12
CA LYS A 470 -0.20 -11.57 -4.89
C LYS A 470 1.07 -12.42 -4.85
N HIS A 471 1.08 -13.54 -4.11
CA HIS A 471 2.28 -14.39 -4.06
C HIS A 471 2.61 -15.06 -5.42
N GLU A 472 1.62 -15.39 -6.24
CA GLU A 472 1.86 -15.92 -7.59
C GLU A 472 2.50 -14.85 -8.49
N ARG A 473 2.02 -13.61 -8.40
CA ARG A 473 2.65 -12.49 -9.11
C ARG A 473 4.11 -12.29 -8.67
N MET A 474 4.39 -12.39 -7.37
CA MET A 474 5.76 -12.32 -6.85
C MET A 474 6.64 -13.44 -7.43
N ILE A 475 6.13 -14.67 -7.49
CA ILE A 475 6.82 -15.81 -8.11
C ILE A 475 7.06 -15.57 -9.59
N LEU A 476 6.04 -15.12 -10.33
CA LEU A 476 6.12 -14.82 -11.77
C LEU A 476 7.16 -13.74 -12.06
N MET A 477 7.28 -12.71 -11.22
CA MET A 477 8.30 -11.66 -11.40
C MET A 477 9.71 -12.22 -11.31
N VAL A 478 10.01 -13.08 -10.33
CA VAL A 478 11.33 -13.72 -10.23
C VAL A 478 11.54 -14.75 -11.33
N TYR A 479 10.48 -15.44 -11.76
CA TYR A 479 10.54 -16.34 -12.91
C TYR A 479 10.97 -15.58 -14.18
N ILE A 480 10.38 -14.43 -14.45
CA ILE A 480 10.75 -13.55 -15.55
C ILE A 480 12.20 -13.07 -15.41
N ASP A 481 12.65 -12.65 -14.21
CA ASP A 481 14.05 -12.28 -13.97
C ASP A 481 15.01 -13.43 -14.33
N CYS A 482 14.63 -14.68 -14.04
CA CYS A 482 15.41 -15.85 -14.43
C CYS A 482 15.43 -16.08 -15.95
N LEU A 483 14.30 -15.90 -16.64
CA LEU A 483 14.23 -15.99 -18.10
C LEU A 483 15.12 -14.92 -18.76
N CYS A 484 15.12 -13.70 -18.25
CA CYS A 484 16.00 -12.62 -18.71
C CYS A 484 17.48 -13.00 -18.54
N LYS A 485 17.86 -13.56 -17.38
CA LYS A 485 19.25 -14.05 -17.16
C LYS A 485 19.67 -15.19 -18.08
N MET A 486 18.71 -15.94 -18.60
CA MET A 486 18.93 -17.02 -19.57
C MET A 486 18.79 -16.55 -21.04
N GLU A 487 18.53 -15.26 -21.26
CA GLU A 487 18.27 -14.67 -22.59
C GLU A 487 17.08 -15.31 -23.35
N LYS A 488 16.12 -15.89 -22.62
CA LYS A 488 14.91 -16.52 -23.18
C LYS A 488 13.76 -15.53 -23.27
N TYR A 489 13.97 -14.46 -23.99
CA TYR A 489 13.03 -13.34 -24.09
C TYR A 489 11.71 -13.71 -24.76
N GLU A 490 11.73 -14.67 -25.70
CA GLU A 490 10.54 -15.17 -26.40
C GLU A 490 9.55 -15.92 -25.51
N ALA A 491 10.02 -16.40 -24.36
CA ALA A 491 9.18 -17.08 -23.38
C ALA A 491 8.46 -16.13 -22.40
N ILE A 492 8.77 -14.83 -22.45
CA ILE A 492 8.19 -13.84 -21.55
C ILE A 492 6.89 -13.31 -22.14
N PRO A 493 5.78 -13.28 -21.38
CA PRO A 493 4.50 -12.74 -21.86
C PRO A 493 4.64 -11.28 -22.26
N ASP A 494 3.81 -10.85 -23.19
CA ASP A 494 3.73 -9.45 -23.58
C ASP A 494 3.35 -8.55 -22.40
N TYR A 495 3.92 -7.31 -22.39
CA TYR A 495 3.72 -6.35 -21.31
C TYR A 495 2.25 -5.98 -21.11
N ASP A 496 1.52 -5.74 -22.20
CA ASP A 496 0.12 -5.32 -22.11
C ASP A 496 -0.75 -6.44 -21.52
N LYS A 497 -0.47 -7.70 -21.85
CA LYS A 497 -1.13 -8.85 -21.22
C LYS A 497 -0.84 -8.94 -19.73
N MET A 498 0.43 -8.82 -19.34
CA MET A 498 0.81 -8.88 -17.92
C MET A 498 0.18 -7.73 -17.12
N THR A 499 0.11 -6.55 -17.69
CA THR A 499 -0.54 -5.40 -17.07
C THR A 499 -2.03 -5.66 -16.88
N LEU A 500 -2.72 -6.16 -17.93
CA LEU A 500 -4.14 -6.49 -17.86
C LEU A 500 -4.43 -7.56 -16.80
N TRP A 501 -3.60 -8.60 -16.70
CA TRP A 501 -3.76 -9.64 -15.67
C TRP A 501 -3.57 -9.11 -14.23
N ILE A 502 -2.83 -8.03 -14.06
CA ILE A 502 -2.61 -7.40 -12.74
C ILE A 502 -3.72 -6.41 -12.42
N THR A 503 -4.15 -5.62 -13.38
CA THR A 503 -5.05 -4.47 -13.17
C THR A 503 -6.52 -4.77 -13.45
N ASP A 504 -6.83 -5.87 -14.11
CA ASP A 504 -8.20 -6.29 -14.49
C ASP A 504 -9.01 -5.12 -15.09
N GLU A 505 -8.42 -4.43 -16.10
CA GLU A 505 -9.01 -3.25 -16.77
C GLU A 505 -9.16 -1.99 -15.90
N LEU A 506 -8.78 -2.05 -14.63
CA LEU A 506 -8.76 -0.87 -13.76
C LEU A 506 -7.57 0.04 -14.04
N SER A 507 -7.64 1.27 -13.56
CA SER A 507 -6.54 2.22 -13.69
C SER A 507 -5.25 1.68 -13.07
N LYS A 508 -4.13 1.75 -13.80
CA LYS A 508 -2.79 1.39 -13.30
C LYS A 508 -2.45 2.10 -11.98
N LYS A 509 -2.98 3.29 -11.75
CA LYS A 509 -2.76 4.06 -10.52
C LYS A 509 -3.37 3.41 -9.29
N GLN A 510 -4.48 2.66 -9.44
CA GLN A 510 -5.08 1.91 -8.33
C GLN A 510 -4.24 0.69 -7.93
N PHE A 511 -3.39 0.20 -8.84
CA PHE A 511 -2.49 -0.92 -8.63
C PHE A 511 -1.02 -0.50 -8.67
N ALA A 512 -0.72 0.75 -8.38
CA ALA A 512 0.62 1.32 -8.56
C ALA A 512 1.72 0.44 -7.93
N SER A 513 1.50 -0.14 -6.75
CA SER A 513 2.49 -1.00 -6.09
C SER A 513 2.78 -2.31 -6.85
N ALA A 514 1.81 -2.81 -7.60
CA ALA A 514 2.00 -4.03 -8.41
C ALA A 514 2.60 -3.69 -9.78
N VAL A 515 2.15 -2.58 -10.37
CA VAL A 515 2.56 -2.15 -11.72
C VAL A 515 4.00 -1.60 -11.74
N GLU A 516 4.43 -0.84 -10.71
CA GLU A 516 5.79 -0.28 -10.65
C GLU A 516 6.90 -1.32 -10.78
N SER A 517 6.73 -2.47 -10.12
CA SER A 517 7.68 -3.58 -10.21
C SER A 517 7.66 -4.25 -11.57
N LEU A 518 6.49 -4.31 -12.22
CA LEU A 518 6.34 -4.82 -13.57
C LEU A 518 7.02 -3.88 -14.57
N ASP A 519 6.71 -2.59 -14.50
CA ASP A 519 7.26 -1.56 -15.39
C ASP A 519 8.79 -1.56 -15.34
N MET A 520 9.37 -1.57 -14.14
CA MET A 520 10.82 -1.63 -13.96
C MET A 520 11.44 -2.85 -14.64
N ARG A 521 10.85 -4.03 -14.46
CA ARG A 521 11.40 -5.27 -15.03
C ARG A 521 11.30 -5.29 -16.55
N TYR A 522 10.16 -4.92 -17.09
CA TYR A 522 9.97 -4.91 -18.54
C TYR A 522 10.80 -3.83 -19.23
N ALA A 523 10.93 -2.65 -18.62
CA ALA A 523 11.83 -1.61 -19.14
C ALA A 523 13.27 -2.10 -19.19
N ASN A 524 13.78 -2.67 -18.09
CA ASN A 524 15.13 -3.25 -18.05
C ASN A 524 15.30 -4.38 -19.06
N TRP A 525 14.34 -5.28 -19.14
CA TRP A 525 14.40 -6.40 -20.06
C TRP A 525 14.41 -5.95 -21.52
N TYR A 526 13.49 -5.09 -21.93
CA TYR A 526 13.46 -4.58 -23.31
C TYR A 526 14.75 -3.82 -23.67
N GLY A 527 15.28 -3.03 -22.73
CA GLY A 527 16.57 -2.38 -22.90
C GLY A 527 17.71 -3.38 -23.14
N ASN A 528 17.84 -4.41 -22.29
CA ASN A 528 18.85 -5.44 -22.42
C ASN A 528 18.70 -6.27 -23.72
N ALA A 529 17.49 -6.40 -24.23
CA ALA A 529 17.21 -7.05 -25.52
C ALA A 529 17.43 -6.14 -26.74
N GLY A 530 17.90 -4.89 -26.55
CA GLY A 530 18.09 -3.91 -27.63
C GLY A 530 16.78 -3.26 -28.13
N ARG A 531 15.65 -3.51 -27.47
CA ARG A 531 14.32 -2.95 -27.79
C ARG A 531 14.14 -1.60 -27.07
N TYR A 532 15.00 -0.64 -27.37
CA TYR A 532 15.12 0.60 -26.60
C TYR A 532 13.87 1.48 -26.63
N GLU A 533 13.12 1.52 -27.75
CA GLU A 533 11.92 2.34 -27.90
C GLU A 533 10.78 1.82 -27.00
N GLU A 534 10.60 0.53 -26.95
CA GLU A 534 9.60 -0.10 -26.08
C GLU A 534 10.02 0.02 -24.60
N SER A 535 11.29 -0.15 -24.30
CA SER A 535 11.86 0.10 -22.98
C SER A 535 11.60 1.53 -22.53
N ASP A 536 11.86 2.52 -23.38
CA ASP A 536 11.63 3.94 -23.09
C ASP A 536 10.14 4.24 -22.84
N LYS A 537 9.24 3.66 -23.65
CA LYS A 537 7.78 3.84 -23.48
C LYS A 537 7.30 3.35 -22.13
N ILE A 538 7.74 2.14 -21.72
CA ILE A 538 7.36 1.57 -20.44
C ILE A 538 7.99 2.35 -19.28
N ALA A 539 9.28 2.70 -19.39
CA ALA A 539 9.96 3.47 -18.35
C ALA A 539 9.32 4.86 -18.16
N GLU A 540 8.93 5.53 -19.23
CA GLU A 540 8.25 6.84 -19.16
C GLU A 540 6.89 6.74 -18.48
N GLU A 541 6.12 5.70 -18.80
CA GLU A 541 4.82 5.45 -18.15
C GLU A 541 5.01 5.10 -16.67
N GLY A 542 5.97 4.23 -16.35
CA GLY A 542 6.29 3.88 -14.96
C GLY A 542 6.75 5.09 -14.13
N ILE A 543 7.61 5.97 -14.69
CA ILE A 543 8.02 7.22 -14.04
C ILE A 543 6.79 8.09 -13.77
N ARG A 544 5.89 8.22 -14.74
CA ARG A 544 4.67 9.03 -14.59
C ARG A 544 3.80 8.48 -13.45
N ILE A 545 3.55 7.16 -13.41
CA ILE A 545 2.75 6.53 -12.35
C ILE A 545 3.41 6.73 -10.98
N GLU A 546 4.73 6.52 -10.87
CA GLU A 546 5.47 6.71 -9.62
C GLU A 546 5.33 8.16 -9.12
N VAL A 547 5.54 9.15 -9.98
CA VAL A 547 5.48 10.57 -9.60
C VAL A 547 4.03 11.00 -9.30
N GLU A 548 3.05 10.63 -10.14
CA GLU A 548 1.66 10.97 -9.93
C GLU A 548 1.05 10.30 -8.69
N CYS A 549 1.52 9.10 -8.33
CA CYS A 549 1.14 8.41 -7.10
C CYS A 549 2.08 8.71 -5.92
N GLU A 550 2.98 9.70 -6.07
CA GLU A 550 3.95 10.12 -5.06
C GLU A 550 4.72 8.95 -4.44
N ARG A 551 5.25 8.07 -5.30
CA ARG A 551 6.04 6.88 -4.96
C ARG A 551 7.47 7.03 -5.45
N MET A 552 8.40 6.29 -4.83
CA MET A 552 9.81 6.26 -5.27
C MET A 552 10.41 4.85 -5.19
N HIS A 553 9.56 3.81 -5.25
CA HIS A 553 10.05 2.44 -5.10
C HIS A 553 11.00 2.04 -6.23
N CYS A 554 10.56 2.18 -7.48
CA CYS A 554 11.33 1.87 -8.69
C CYS A 554 11.84 3.12 -9.43
N LEU A 555 11.48 4.33 -9.00
CA LEU A 555 11.66 5.58 -9.71
C LEU A 555 13.10 5.81 -10.19
N ASN A 556 14.08 5.67 -9.32
CA ASN A 556 15.49 5.87 -9.70
C ASN A 556 15.98 4.84 -10.73
N THR A 557 15.44 3.62 -10.73
CA THR A 557 15.81 2.60 -11.73
C THR A 557 15.18 2.91 -13.09
N LEU A 558 13.92 3.33 -13.11
CA LEU A 558 13.21 3.71 -14.34
C LEU A 558 13.85 4.96 -15.00
N LEU A 559 14.19 5.97 -14.20
CA LEU A 559 14.91 7.16 -14.67
C LEU A 559 16.26 6.80 -15.30
N TYR A 560 17.03 5.94 -14.62
CA TYR A 560 18.31 5.47 -15.15
C TYR A 560 18.14 4.60 -16.40
N CYS A 561 17.12 3.77 -16.48
CA CYS A 561 16.85 2.95 -17.65
C CYS A 561 16.70 3.81 -18.92
N ARG A 562 15.97 4.94 -18.85
CA ARG A 562 15.86 5.90 -19.94
C ARG A 562 17.23 6.48 -20.36
N ALA A 563 18.00 6.95 -19.38
CA ALA A 563 19.33 7.49 -19.64
C ALA A 563 20.27 6.44 -20.25
N TRP A 564 20.25 5.22 -19.72
CA TRP A 564 21.05 4.12 -20.23
C TRP A 564 20.69 3.76 -21.68
N ASN A 565 19.40 3.64 -22.01
CA ASN A 565 18.94 3.39 -23.39
C ASN A 565 19.45 4.45 -24.37
N ALA A 566 19.47 5.73 -23.98
CA ALA A 566 20.01 6.81 -24.80
C ALA A 566 21.53 6.64 -25.00
N GLY A 567 22.25 6.21 -23.97
CA GLY A 567 23.68 5.88 -24.04
C GLY A 567 23.97 4.76 -25.05
N GLU A 568 23.23 3.65 -24.97
CA GLU A 568 23.37 2.50 -25.87
C GLU A 568 23.08 2.87 -27.35
N ARG A 569 22.14 3.79 -27.58
CA ARG A 569 21.86 4.33 -28.93
C ARG A 569 22.88 5.37 -29.41
N GLY A 570 23.79 5.84 -28.56
CA GLY A 570 24.77 6.88 -28.87
C GLY A 570 24.16 8.27 -29.10
N ASN A 571 23.00 8.59 -28.59
CA ASN A 571 22.27 9.84 -28.79
C ASN A 571 21.87 10.53 -27.46
N VAL A 572 22.78 10.60 -26.52
CA VAL A 572 22.54 11.18 -25.17
C VAL A 572 22.27 12.68 -25.26
N SER A 573 21.12 13.09 -24.78
CA SER A 573 20.71 14.49 -24.64
C SER A 573 20.96 15.02 -23.21
N GLU A 574 20.87 16.34 -23.01
CA GLU A 574 20.96 16.94 -21.68
C GLU A 574 19.78 16.49 -20.78
N ASN A 575 18.61 16.22 -21.37
CA ASN A 575 17.49 15.65 -20.63
C ASN A 575 17.82 14.26 -20.07
N ASP A 576 18.56 13.41 -20.80
CA ASP A 576 18.94 12.08 -20.33
C ASP A 576 19.95 12.16 -19.19
N LYS A 577 20.89 13.10 -19.26
CA LYS A 577 21.83 13.40 -18.16
C LYS A 577 21.06 13.88 -16.92
N GLU A 578 20.05 14.70 -17.09
CA GLU A 578 19.21 15.19 -16.00
C GLU A 578 18.40 14.07 -15.36
N LEU A 579 17.82 13.15 -16.14
CA LEU A 579 17.15 11.96 -15.61
C LEU A 579 18.12 11.10 -14.77
N CYS A 580 19.36 10.93 -15.23
CA CYS A 580 20.38 10.21 -14.48
C CYS A 580 20.80 10.94 -13.19
N ARG A 581 20.90 12.30 -13.21
CA ARG A 581 21.13 13.10 -11.98
C ARG A 581 20.00 12.92 -10.98
N CYS A 582 18.73 12.98 -11.43
CA CYS A 582 17.57 12.71 -10.56
C CYS A 582 17.62 11.29 -9.99
N ALA A 583 17.96 10.28 -10.81
CA ALA A 583 18.14 8.91 -10.34
C ALA A 583 19.23 8.80 -9.26
N TYR A 584 20.34 9.52 -9.43
CA TYR A 584 21.44 9.57 -8.48
C TYR A 584 20.99 10.15 -7.13
N GLU A 585 20.30 11.30 -7.12
CA GLU A 585 19.84 11.95 -5.89
C GLU A 585 18.84 11.07 -5.12
N ILE A 586 17.91 10.42 -5.81
CA ILE A 586 16.97 9.47 -5.19
C ILE A 586 17.71 8.25 -4.63
N ALA A 587 18.71 7.71 -5.35
CA ALA A 587 19.52 6.60 -4.86
C ALA A 587 20.35 6.99 -3.64
N LYS A 588 20.85 8.24 -3.58
CA LYS A 588 21.56 8.82 -2.45
C LYS A 588 20.64 8.94 -1.23
N LEU A 589 19.42 9.46 -1.39
CA LEU A 589 18.39 9.51 -0.35
C LEU A 589 18.10 8.10 0.21
N LYS A 590 17.96 7.10 -0.67
CA LYS A 590 17.70 5.69 -0.30
C LYS A 590 18.95 4.94 0.18
N LYS A 591 20.11 5.57 0.23
CA LYS A 591 21.42 4.96 0.63
C LYS A 591 21.80 3.74 -0.20
N GLN A 592 21.48 3.74 -1.50
CA GLN A 592 21.75 2.65 -2.45
C GLN A 592 23.15 2.79 -3.09
N ASN A 593 24.21 2.55 -2.33
CA ASN A 593 25.61 2.82 -2.74
C ASN A 593 26.01 2.18 -4.08
N ALA A 594 25.59 0.95 -4.36
CA ALA A 594 25.89 0.27 -5.62
C ALA A 594 25.27 1.01 -6.82
N ARG A 595 24.01 1.43 -6.70
CA ARG A 595 23.31 2.21 -7.74
C ARG A 595 23.91 3.60 -7.91
N MET A 596 24.25 4.28 -6.81
CA MET A 596 24.96 5.57 -6.87
C MET A 596 26.25 5.47 -7.66
N GLY A 597 27.06 4.42 -7.41
CA GLY A 597 28.29 4.17 -8.14
C GLY A 597 28.07 3.92 -9.64
N LEU A 598 26.98 3.19 -9.98
CA LEU A 598 26.60 2.94 -11.37
C LEU A 598 26.19 4.24 -12.10
N TYR A 599 25.31 5.03 -11.49
CA TYR A 599 24.79 6.27 -12.08
C TYR A 599 25.87 7.33 -12.23
N ARG A 600 26.77 7.45 -11.24
CA ARG A 600 27.93 8.35 -11.32
C ARG A 600 28.85 8.00 -12.48
N ARG A 601 29.25 6.73 -12.65
CA ARG A 601 30.08 6.29 -13.77
C ARG A 601 29.42 6.62 -15.11
N TRP A 602 28.12 6.38 -15.24
CA TRP A 602 27.41 6.71 -16.47
C TRP A 602 27.47 8.22 -16.79
N LEU A 603 27.23 9.09 -15.78
CA LEU A 603 27.35 10.53 -15.92
C LEU A 603 28.76 10.96 -16.34
N GLU A 604 29.81 10.41 -15.70
CA GLU A 604 31.21 10.71 -16.02
C GLU A 604 31.59 10.29 -17.45
N THR A 605 30.99 9.22 -17.97
CA THR A 605 31.25 8.75 -19.34
C THR A 605 30.59 9.60 -20.41
N HIS A 606 29.52 10.33 -20.07
CA HIS A 606 28.71 11.09 -21.04
C HIS A 606 28.73 12.63 -20.79
N ILE A 607 29.75 13.13 -20.10
CA ILE A 607 29.97 14.59 -19.88
C ILE A 607 30.22 15.32 -21.16
#